data_9efb7fe2ca7211b495e1933b17be1f9a
#
_entry.id   9efb7fe2ca7211b495e1933b17be1f9a
#
_cell.length_a   1.000
_cell.length_b   1.000
_cell.length_c   1.000
_cell.angle_alpha   90.00
_cell.angle_beta   90.00
_cell.angle_gamma   90.00
#
_symmetry.space_group_name_H-M   'P 1'
#
loop_
_entity.id
_entity.type
_entity.pdbx_description
1 polymer ?
#
loop_
_entity_poly.entity_id
_entity_poly.type
_entity_poly.pdbx_seq_one_letter_code
_entity_poly.pdbx_strand_id
1 'polypeptide(L)'
;MTLHVLCVGGEDHALRIPFLAALRSRGFRVSAAGTGAALPFSNSGIDYHRYDFNRFGARVADRLAVGQLSQLVRGIRPDVVQTFDTKPNLLAPLAVRGAIPIVRTINGMGWVFSSAQLKALAFRPAYLALQRLAACWTSATVFQNKEDGDFFRRYRLLGNSPAVLIGSSGIDVDAFDTARAQAPSTAQLRRELGLGDDEVVMTVSRLTVQKGIPTLLDAAAIVREARPRVRFVLVGPRESEGPFAVDQALIDRYAPHVIALGARSDVPALLGIANVFAFPTEYREGIPRVLLEAGLAGVPIVATRMPGCGDVVVENCNGHLVPPRDPRALAAAILDLLQHPARAKNMGQRSIALVRREFDLNVVADRYADLYRRLILTGRRSEDPAALSRDIHEDRRVSQHGGKSP
;
A
#
# COMPACT_ATOMS: atom_id res chain seq x y z
N MET A 1 -14.41 -25.74 15.40
CA MET A 1 -13.58 -24.80 16.20
C MET A 1 -13.34 -23.55 15.37
N THR A 2 -13.51 -22.37 15.95
CA THR A 2 -13.24 -21.08 15.30
C THR A 2 -11.73 -20.86 15.28
N LEU A 3 -11.14 -20.71 14.11
CA LEU A 3 -9.69 -20.50 13.95
C LEU A 3 -9.31 -19.10 14.47
N HIS A 4 -8.19 -18.99 15.18
CA HIS A 4 -7.73 -17.77 15.81
C HIS A 4 -6.49 -17.20 15.09
N VAL A 5 -6.60 -15.99 14.58
CA VAL A 5 -5.51 -15.24 13.94
C VAL A 5 -5.00 -14.17 14.90
N LEU A 6 -3.70 -14.16 15.17
CA LEU A 6 -3.01 -13.06 15.83
C LEU A 6 -2.32 -12.18 14.77
N CYS A 7 -2.77 -10.95 14.62
CA CYS A 7 -2.16 -9.97 13.72
C CYS A 7 -1.17 -9.08 14.47
N VAL A 8 0.10 -9.10 14.06
CA VAL A 8 1.19 -8.33 14.68
C VAL A 8 1.62 -7.22 13.73
N GLY A 9 1.57 -5.98 14.19
CA GLY A 9 1.93 -4.80 13.40
C GLY A 9 2.78 -3.79 14.17
N GLY A 10 3.14 -2.71 13.48
CA GLY A 10 3.90 -1.58 14.04
C GLY A 10 2.99 -0.42 14.46
N GLU A 11 3.50 0.80 14.25
CA GLU A 11 2.83 2.06 14.64
C GLU A 11 1.50 2.28 13.90
N ASP A 12 1.46 1.96 12.60
CA ASP A 12 0.30 2.16 11.73
C ASP A 12 -0.69 0.99 11.76
N HIS A 13 -0.64 0.14 12.81
CA HIS A 13 -1.44 -1.08 12.86
C HIS A 13 -2.95 -0.81 12.89
N ALA A 14 -3.38 0.33 13.44
CA ALA A 14 -4.77 0.75 13.47
C ALA A 14 -5.38 0.93 12.06
N LEU A 15 -4.60 1.28 11.05
CA LEU A 15 -5.06 1.36 9.66
C LEU A 15 -5.54 0.01 9.08
N ARG A 16 -5.22 -1.09 9.76
CA ARG A 16 -5.62 -2.45 9.37
C ARG A 16 -6.90 -2.93 10.05
N ILE A 17 -7.52 -2.12 10.91
CA ILE A 17 -8.77 -2.48 11.59
C ILE A 17 -9.85 -2.94 10.60
N PRO A 18 -10.08 -2.29 9.45
CA PRO A 18 -11.04 -2.78 8.46
C PRO A 18 -10.71 -4.20 7.96
N PHE A 19 -9.44 -4.49 7.69
CA PHE A 19 -8.99 -5.83 7.30
C PHE A 19 -9.20 -6.87 8.41
N LEU A 20 -8.92 -6.52 9.66
CA LEU A 20 -9.16 -7.38 10.82
C LEU A 20 -10.65 -7.68 11.01
N ALA A 21 -11.50 -6.68 10.83
CA ALA A 21 -12.96 -6.85 10.85
C ALA A 21 -13.45 -7.75 9.71
N ALA A 22 -12.89 -7.60 8.52
CA ALA A 22 -13.19 -8.45 7.37
C ALA A 22 -12.77 -9.91 7.58
N LEU A 23 -11.71 -10.20 8.33
CA LEU A 23 -11.35 -11.57 8.73
C LEU A 23 -12.35 -12.13 9.75
N ARG A 24 -12.85 -11.30 10.68
CA ARG A 24 -13.87 -11.73 11.65
C ARG A 24 -15.17 -12.11 10.96
N SER A 25 -15.62 -11.36 9.96
CA SER A 25 -16.82 -11.69 9.18
C SER A 25 -16.69 -13.02 8.42
N ARG A 26 -15.46 -13.52 8.24
CA ARG A 26 -15.14 -14.82 7.63
C ARG A 26 -15.02 -15.97 8.65
N GLY A 27 -15.44 -15.72 9.89
CA GLY A 27 -15.49 -16.72 10.95
C GLY A 27 -14.17 -16.94 11.70
N PHE A 28 -13.20 -16.01 11.57
CA PHE A 28 -12.01 -16.06 12.40
C PHE A 28 -12.21 -15.32 13.72
N ARG A 29 -11.67 -15.84 14.79
CA ARG A 29 -11.33 -15.06 15.97
C ARG A 29 -10.09 -14.24 15.62
N VAL A 30 -10.07 -12.95 15.90
CA VAL A 30 -8.96 -12.06 15.57
C VAL A 30 -8.52 -11.31 16.81
N SER A 31 -7.22 -11.38 17.10
CA SER A 31 -6.54 -10.51 18.07
C SER A 31 -5.45 -9.71 17.35
N ALA A 32 -5.12 -8.55 17.87
CA ALA A 32 -4.09 -7.69 17.34
C ALA A 32 -3.00 -7.43 18.38
N ALA A 33 -1.74 -7.28 17.93
CA ALA A 33 -0.64 -6.86 18.77
C ALA A 33 0.17 -5.76 18.07
N GLY A 34 0.50 -4.69 18.78
CA GLY A 34 1.21 -3.54 18.21
C GLY A 34 1.76 -2.59 19.27
N THR A 35 2.38 -1.50 18.81
CA THR A 35 2.97 -0.45 19.66
C THR A 35 2.03 0.73 19.89
N GLY A 36 0.95 0.82 19.11
CA GLY A 36 0.02 1.95 19.14
C GLY A 36 -0.98 1.90 20.30
N ALA A 37 -1.95 2.82 20.26
CA ALA A 37 -3.03 2.89 21.24
C ALA A 37 -4.02 1.73 21.06
N ALA A 38 -4.55 1.21 22.18
CA ALA A 38 -5.52 0.11 22.18
C ALA A 38 -6.94 0.58 21.79
N LEU A 39 -7.29 1.83 22.07
CA LEU A 39 -8.64 2.36 21.93
C LEU A 39 -9.30 2.14 20.56
N PRO A 40 -8.63 2.36 19.41
CA PRO A 40 -9.23 2.10 18.11
C PRO A 40 -9.64 0.63 17.90
N PHE A 41 -8.84 -0.30 18.43
CA PHE A 41 -9.11 -1.75 18.35
C PHE A 41 -10.28 -2.14 19.25
N SER A 42 -10.28 -1.65 20.50
CA SER A 42 -11.36 -1.90 21.47
C SER A 42 -12.69 -1.39 20.94
N ASN A 43 -12.74 -0.20 20.35
CA ASN A 43 -13.94 0.38 19.70
C ASN A 43 -14.46 -0.50 18.55
N SER A 44 -13.57 -1.30 17.94
CA SER A 44 -13.91 -2.23 16.85
C SER A 44 -14.16 -3.66 17.36
N GLY A 45 -14.16 -3.88 18.67
CA GLY A 45 -14.31 -5.18 19.31
C GLY A 45 -13.20 -6.18 18.98
N ILE A 46 -11.97 -5.69 18.83
CA ILE A 46 -10.78 -6.51 18.58
C ILE A 46 -9.91 -6.51 19.84
N ASP A 47 -9.57 -7.71 20.34
CA ASP A 47 -8.66 -7.87 21.46
C ASP A 47 -7.28 -7.34 21.06
N TYR A 48 -6.77 -6.34 21.77
CA TYR A 48 -5.49 -5.71 21.47
C TYR A 48 -4.48 -5.91 22.59
N HIS A 49 -3.27 -6.31 22.20
CA HIS A 49 -2.14 -6.54 23.11
C HIS A 49 -0.99 -5.62 22.76
N ARG A 50 -0.56 -4.85 23.73
CA ARG A 50 0.59 -3.98 23.54
C ARG A 50 1.89 -4.77 23.69
N TYR A 51 2.85 -4.52 22.78
CA TYR A 51 4.25 -4.87 22.93
C TYR A 51 5.11 -3.71 22.43
N ASP A 52 6.32 -3.59 22.95
CA ASP A 52 7.14 -2.42 22.69
C ASP A 52 8.35 -2.80 21.85
N PHE A 53 8.56 -2.06 20.76
CA PHE A 53 9.81 -2.03 20.02
C PHE A 53 10.10 -0.62 19.53
N ASN A 54 11.37 -0.32 19.28
CA ASN A 54 11.76 0.95 18.68
C ASN A 54 11.95 0.76 17.17
N ARG A 55 11.26 1.55 16.34
CA ARG A 55 11.35 1.48 14.88
C ARG A 55 12.78 1.62 14.35
N PHE A 56 13.59 2.48 14.99
CA PHE A 56 14.95 2.80 14.58
C PHE A 56 16.03 2.35 15.57
N GLY A 57 15.66 1.75 16.66
CA GLY A 57 16.55 1.50 17.81
C GLY A 57 16.92 0.05 18.05
N ALA A 58 17.79 -0.08 18.93
CA ALA A 58 18.82 -0.98 19.35
C ALA A 58 18.43 -2.43 19.69
N ARG A 59 19.44 -3.31 19.60
CA ARG A 59 19.41 -4.75 19.84
C ARG A 59 18.76 -5.19 21.17
N VAL A 60 18.79 -4.37 22.20
CA VAL A 60 18.19 -4.68 23.52
C VAL A 60 16.68 -4.61 23.45
N ALA A 61 16.12 -3.54 22.87
CA ALA A 61 14.67 -3.39 22.69
C ALA A 61 14.08 -4.50 21.79
N ASP A 62 14.81 -4.92 20.77
CA ASP A 62 14.37 -6.00 19.87
C ASP A 62 14.36 -7.37 20.59
N ARG A 63 15.31 -7.64 21.50
CA ARG A 63 15.29 -8.86 22.33
C ARG A 63 14.11 -8.87 23.31
N LEU A 64 13.80 -7.74 23.93
CA LEU A 64 12.63 -7.59 24.80
C LEU A 64 11.33 -7.81 24.00
N ALA A 65 11.22 -7.22 22.82
CA ALA A 65 10.07 -7.41 21.92
C ALA A 65 9.87 -8.89 21.54
N VAL A 66 10.95 -9.62 21.21
CA VAL A 66 10.89 -11.06 20.96
C VAL A 66 10.37 -11.81 22.18
N GLY A 67 10.84 -11.48 23.40
CA GLY A 67 10.35 -12.06 24.64
C GLY A 67 8.87 -11.81 24.88
N GLN A 68 8.43 -10.56 24.73
CA GLN A 68 7.01 -10.15 24.85
C GLN A 68 6.12 -10.87 23.84
N LEU A 69 6.52 -10.90 22.57
CA LEU A 69 5.78 -11.62 21.52
C LEU A 69 5.69 -13.12 21.81
N SER A 70 6.77 -13.72 22.30
CA SER A 70 6.78 -15.15 22.69
C SER A 70 5.81 -15.44 23.85
N GLN A 71 5.72 -14.55 24.84
CA GLN A 71 4.75 -14.65 25.94
C GLN A 71 3.31 -14.47 25.44
N LEU A 72 3.07 -13.48 24.60
CA LEU A 72 1.75 -13.25 24.00
C LEU A 72 1.26 -14.46 23.22
N VAL A 73 2.10 -15.00 22.33
CA VAL A 73 1.72 -16.17 21.51
C VAL A 73 1.42 -17.38 22.39
N ARG A 74 2.19 -17.62 23.46
CA ARG A 74 1.92 -18.71 24.41
C ARG A 74 0.64 -18.50 25.21
N GLY A 75 0.31 -17.25 25.57
CA GLY A 75 -0.92 -16.92 26.30
C GLY A 75 -2.17 -17.01 25.44
N ILE A 76 -2.10 -16.43 24.22
CA ILE A 76 -3.21 -16.34 23.26
C ILE A 76 -3.47 -17.68 22.57
N ARG A 77 -2.42 -18.45 22.29
CA ARG A 77 -2.46 -19.73 21.53
C ARG A 77 -3.21 -19.57 20.19
N PRO A 78 -2.79 -18.65 19.30
CA PRO A 78 -3.43 -18.51 18.00
C PRO A 78 -3.12 -19.73 17.10
N ASP A 79 -3.99 -19.99 16.12
CA ASP A 79 -3.77 -21.01 15.10
C ASP A 79 -2.80 -20.54 14.00
N VAL A 80 -2.71 -19.21 13.78
CA VAL A 80 -1.79 -18.58 12.84
C VAL A 80 -1.39 -17.17 13.33
N VAL A 81 -0.15 -16.79 13.07
CA VAL A 81 0.36 -15.44 13.31
C VAL A 81 0.58 -14.74 11.96
N GLN A 82 -0.11 -13.63 11.75
CA GLN A 82 0.09 -12.73 10.61
C GLN A 82 0.94 -11.55 11.03
N THR A 83 2.00 -11.25 10.31
CA THR A 83 2.84 -10.08 10.59
C THR A 83 2.83 -9.09 9.44
N PHE A 84 2.86 -7.81 9.78
CA PHE A 84 2.99 -6.68 8.87
C PHE A 84 4.16 -5.82 9.30
N ASP A 85 4.70 -5.02 8.39
CA ASP A 85 5.81 -4.11 8.61
C ASP A 85 7.17 -4.81 8.85
N THR A 86 8.26 -4.06 8.66
CA THR A 86 9.61 -4.65 8.61
C THR A 86 10.01 -5.32 9.92
N LYS A 87 9.84 -4.66 11.07
CA LYS A 87 10.27 -5.23 12.36
C LYS A 87 9.42 -6.40 12.83
N PRO A 88 8.08 -6.33 12.84
CA PRO A 88 7.24 -7.50 13.13
C PRO A 88 7.55 -8.70 12.24
N ASN A 89 7.79 -8.47 10.94
CA ASN A 89 8.19 -9.52 10.00
C ASN A 89 9.53 -10.22 10.33
N LEU A 90 10.40 -9.54 11.09
CA LEU A 90 11.67 -10.10 11.55
C LEU A 90 11.55 -10.71 12.95
N LEU A 91 10.87 -10.02 13.88
CA LEU A 91 10.86 -10.39 15.29
C LEU A 91 9.89 -11.54 15.62
N ALA A 92 8.70 -11.57 15.01
CA ALA A 92 7.72 -12.60 15.30
C ALA A 92 8.17 -14.02 14.89
N PRO A 93 8.81 -14.26 13.74
CA PRO A 93 9.39 -15.58 13.44
C PRO A 93 10.40 -16.04 14.50
N LEU A 94 11.23 -15.12 15.00
CA LEU A 94 12.20 -15.42 16.07
C LEU A 94 11.52 -15.74 17.42
N ALA A 95 10.36 -15.13 17.69
CA ALA A 95 9.58 -15.35 18.91
C ALA A 95 8.85 -16.68 18.90
N VAL A 96 8.31 -17.08 17.75
CA VAL A 96 7.46 -18.27 17.58
C VAL A 96 8.26 -19.53 17.25
N ARG A 97 9.36 -19.40 16.50
CA ARG A 97 10.29 -20.46 16.13
C ARG A 97 9.61 -21.73 15.56
N GLY A 98 8.61 -21.51 14.69
CA GLY A 98 7.93 -22.59 14.00
C GLY A 98 6.89 -23.37 14.82
N ALA A 99 6.63 -22.99 16.09
CA ALA A 99 5.61 -23.64 16.91
C ALA A 99 4.17 -23.43 16.37
N ILE A 100 3.96 -22.37 15.62
CA ILE A 100 2.67 -21.98 15.02
C ILE A 100 2.97 -21.44 13.61
N PRO A 101 2.12 -21.67 12.60
CA PRO A 101 2.27 -21.09 11.28
C PRO A 101 2.38 -19.57 11.32
N ILE A 102 3.38 -19.02 10.63
CA ILE A 102 3.58 -17.56 10.49
C ILE A 102 3.47 -17.16 9.02
N VAL A 103 2.66 -16.15 8.78
CA VAL A 103 2.56 -15.45 7.50
C VAL A 103 3.18 -14.07 7.65
N ARG A 104 4.20 -13.78 6.84
CA ARG A 104 4.79 -12.42 6.76
C ARG A 104 4.23 -11.70 5.57
N THR A 105 3.79 -10.45 5.71
CA THR A 105 3.42 -9.59 4.59
C THR A 105 4.45 -8.49 4.39
N ILE A 106 5.09 -8.50 3.22
CA ILE A 106 6.05 -7.48 2.80
C ILE A 106 5.28 -6.36 2.11
N ASN A 107 5.10 -5.24 2.83
CA ASN A 107 4.38 -4.04 2.37
C ASN A 107 5.27 -3.08 1.55
N GLY A 108 6.31 -3.61 0.91
CA GLY A 108 7.35 -2.87 0.23
C GLY A 108 8.69 -2.98 0.94
N MET A 109 9.74 -2.61 0.24
CA MET A 109 11.13 -2.76 0.71
C MET A 109 11.60 -1.58 1.58
N GLY A 110 10.78 -0.55 1.72
CA GLY A 110 10.98 0.57 2.60
C GLY A 110 12.25 1.40 2.32
N TRP A 111 12.66 2.16 3.33
CA TRP A 111 13.80 3.07 3.25
C TRP A 111 15.13 2.39 2.84
N VAL A 112 15.37 1.16 3.26
CA VAL A 112 16.62 0.44 3.00
C VAL A 112 16.92 0.33 1.50
N PHE A 113 15.89 0.17 0.67
CA PHE A 113 16.03 0.00 -0.78
C PHE A 113 15.54 1.19 -1.60
N SER A 114 14.87 2.17 -0.97
CA SER A 114 14.46 3.42 -1.61
C SER A 114 15.48 4.54 -1.46
N SER A 115 16.47 4.39 -0.56
CA SER A 115 17.47 5.42 -0.28
C SER A 115 18.85 5.06 -0.85
N ALA A 116 19.52 6.05 -1.43
CA ALA A 116 20.91 5.97 -1.83
C ALA A 116 21.89 6.44 -0.74
N GLN A 117 21.40 6.80 0.45
CA GLN A 117 22.25 7.22 1.56
C GLN A 117 23.18 6.11 2.01
N LEU A 118 24.44 6.45 2.36
CA LEU A 118 25.45 5.50 2.83
C LEU A 118 24.97 4.61 3.98
N LYS A 119 24.18 5.18 4.92
CA LYS A 119 23.58 4.42 6.03
C LYS A 119 22.64 3.32 5.54
N ALA A 120 21.80 3.58 4.55
CA ALA A 120 20.90 2.59 3.97
C ALA A 120 21.71 1.50 3.24
N LEU A 121 22.71 1.89 2.45
CA LEU A 121 23.57 0.95 1.73
C LEU A 121 24.34 0.03 2.69
N ALA A 122 24.92 0.58 3.74
CA ALA A 122 25.64 -0.18 4.77
C ALA A 122 24.75 -1.15 5.55
N PHE A 123 23.45 -0.83 5.70
CA PHE A 123 22.50 -1.69 6.42
C PHE A 123 21.93 -2.82 5.56
N ARG A 124 22.01 -2.75 4.22
CA ARG A 124 21.46 -3.77 3.32
C ARG A 124 21.94 -5.20 3.59
N PRO A 125 23.24 -5.48 3.80
CA PRO A 125 23.68 -6.84 4.10
C PRO A 125 23.06 -7.40 5.38
N ALA A 126 23.02 -6.58 6.44
CA ALA A 126 22.40 -6.98 7.70
C ALA A 126 20.89 -7.23 7.54
N TYR A 127 20.19 -6.39 6.78
CA TYR A 127 18.78 -6.58 6.47
C TYR A 127 18.55 -7.91 5.73
N LEU A 128 19.34 -8.23 4.70
CA LEU A 128 19.24 -9.48 3.95
C LEU A 128 19.50 -10.70 4.84
N ALA A 129 20.51 -10.63 5.72
CA ALA A 129 20.81 -11.70 6.67
C ALA A 129 19.65 -11.93 7.66
N LEU A 130 19.08 -10.85 8.20
CA LEU A 130 17.91 -10.95 9.10
C LEU A 130 16.67 -11.50 8.39
N GLN A 131 16.44 -11.14 7.15
CA GLN A 131 15.34 -11.69 6.34
C GLN A 131 15.50 -13.18 6.12
N ARG A 132 16.72 -13.66 5.80
CA ARG A 132 17.02 -15.11 5.68
C ARG A 132 16.79 -15.84 7.00
N LEU A 133 17.24 -15.25 8.11
CA LEU A 133 17.04 -15.85 9.43
C LEU A 133 15.55 -15.96 9.79
N ALA A 134 14.78 -14.89 9.59
CA ALA A 134 13.34 -14.91 9.83
C ALA A 134 12.61 -15.92 8.93
N ALA A 135 13.09 -16.12 7.70
CA ALA A 135 12.52 -17.08 6.76
C ALA A 135 12.60 -18.54 7.25
N CYS A 136 13.56 -18.88 8.11
CA CYS A 136 13.69 -20.25 8.66
C CYS A 136 12.44 -20.71 9.45
N TRP A 137 11.68 -19.76 9.99
CA TRP A 137 10.47 -20.04 10.79
C TRP A 137 9.20 -19.41 10.19
N THR A 138 9.22 -19.14 8.90
CA THR A 138 8.09 -18.54 8.18
C THR A 138 7.39 -19.60 7.36
N SER A 139 6.07 -19.69 7.47
CA SER A 139 5.24 -20.65 6.75
C SER A 139 4.81 -20.15 5.38
N ALA A 140 4.62 -18.82 5.21
CA ALA A 140 4.39 -18.19 3.92
C ALA A 140 4.84 -16.71 3.96
N THR A 141 5.33 -16.21 2.83
CA THR A 141 5.65 -14.79 2.67
C THR A 141 4.75 -14.19 1.58
N VAL A 142 3.88 -13.26 2.00
CA VAL A 142 2.99 -12.51 1.11
C VAL A 142 3.68 -11.27 0.60
N PHE A 143 3.60 -11.03 -0.69
CA PHE A 143 4.05 -9.81 -1.36
C PHE A 143 2.87 -9.04 -1.91
N GLN A 144 2.93 -7.73 -1.84
CA GLN A 144 1.90 -6.86 -2.42
C GLN A 144 2.16 -6.55 -3.89
N ASN A 145 3.41 -6.65 -4.33
CA ASN A 145 3.80 -6.46 -5.73
C ASN A 145 4.76 -7.58 -6.19
N LYS A 146 4.83 -7.75 -7.50
CA LYS A 146 5.63 -8.82 -8.11
C LYS A 146 7.13 -8.58 -7.95
N GLU A 147 7.59 -7.32 -8.08
CA GLU A 147 9.00 -6.96 -8.07
C GLU A 147 9.67 -7.29 -6.73
N ASP A 148 8.96 -7.06 -5.61
CA ASP A 148 9.49 -7.41 -4.28
C ASP A 148 9.53 -8.94 -4.10
N GLY A 149 8.55 -9.65 -4.64
CA GLY A 149 8.56 -11.12 -4.67
C GLY A 149 9.75 -11.69 -5.46
N ASP A 150 10.00 -11.14 -6.65
CA ASP A 150 11.13 -11.54 -7.49
C ASP A 150 12.48 -11.18 -6.84
N PHE A 151 12.56 -10.03 -6.18
CA PHE A 151 13.72 -9.66 -5.38
C PHE A 151 14.00 -10.69 -4.27
N PHE A 152 13.00 -11.07 -3.50
CA PHE A 152 13.16 -12.06 -2.43
C PHE A 152 13.58 -13.44 -2.96
N ARG A 153 13.04 -13.87 -4.10
CA ARG A 153 13.47 -15.11 -4.79
C ARG A 153 14.93 -15.01 -5.22
N ARG A 154 15.30 -13.92 -5.93
CA ARG A 154 16.65 -13.71 -6.43
C ARG A 154 17.72 -13.73 -5.33
N TYR A 155 17.41 -13.11 -4.18
CA TYR A 155 18.36 -13.04 -3.05
C TYR A 155 18.19 -14.18 -2.04
N ARG A 156 17.37 -15.19 -2.33
CA ARG A 156 17.11 -16.37 -1.47
C ARG A 156 16.68 -15.97 -0.05
N LEU A 157 15.67 -15.08 0.06
CA LEU A 157 15.18 -14.55 1.33
C LEU A 157 13.91 -15.26 1.84
N LEU A 158 13.46 -16.29 1.14
CA LEU A 158 12.22 -17.01 1.43
C LEU A 158 12.42 -18.22 2.32
N GLY A 159 13.65 -18.77 2.40
CA GLY A 159 13.86 -20.10 2.99
C GLY A 159 13.01 -21.14 2.25
N ASN A 160 12.28 -21.94 2.99
CA ASN A 160 11.34 -22.92 2.45
C ASN A 160 9.89 -22.39 2.35
N SER A 161 9.66 -21.10 2.69
CA SER A 161 8.31 -20.55 2.65
C SER A 161 7.87 -20.21 1.21
N PRO A 162 6.64 -20.56 0.81
CA PRO A 162 6.10 -20.13 -0.48
C PRO A 162 5.98 -18.61 -0.55
N ALA A 163 6.24 -18.04 -1.75
CA ALA A 163 5.96 -16.66 -2.06
C ALA A 163 4.53 -16.55 -2.61
N VAL A 164 3.68 -15.81 -1.92
CA VAL A 164 2.29 -15.61 -2.28
C VAL A 164 2.10 -14.16 -2.70
N LEU A 165 1.41 -13.90 -3.81
CA LEU A 165 1.10 -12.54 -4.25
C LEU A 165 -0.35 -12.20 -3.87
N ILE A 166 -0.51 -11.29 -2.90
CA ILE A 166 -1.81 -10.69 -2.54
C ILE A 166 -1.61 -9.18 -2.57
N GLY A 167 -2.12 -8.54 -3.63
CA GLY A 167 -1.99 -7.10 -3.78
C GLY A 167 -2.74 -6.35 -2.68
N SER A 168 -2.01 -5.49 -1.95
CA SER A 168 -2.59 -4.61 -0.92
C SER A 168 -3.11 -5.33 0.35
N SER A 169 -3.51 -4.54 1.33
CA SER A 169 -4.34 -5.00 2.48
C SER A 169 -5.84 -4.77 2.21
N GLY A 170 -6.19 -4.45 0.97
CA GLY A 170 -7.55 -4.12 0.54
C GLY A 170 -7.92 -2.66 0.76
N ILE A 171 -8.84 -2.17 -0.04
CA ILE A 171 -9.53 -0.90 0.17
C ILE A 171 -11.00 -1.19 0.45
N ASP A 172 -11.55 -0.58 1.50
CA ASP A 172 -12.97 -0.65 1.82
C ASP A 172 -13.75 0.17 0.79
N VAL A 173 -14.29 -0.53 -0.21
CA VAL A 173 -15.01 0.08 -1.33
C VAL A 173 -16.32 0.71 -0.85
N ASP A 174 -17.04 0.04 0.07
CA ASP A 174 -18.32 0.53 0.56
C ASP A 174 -18.13 1.79 1.42
N ALA A 175 -17.09 1.81 2.26
CA ALA A 175 -16.74 3.00 3.03
C ALA A 175 -16.32 4.16 2.12
N PHE A 176 -15.55 3.89 1.05
CA PHE A 176 -15.17 4.89 0.07
C PHE A 176 -16.38 5.48 -0.68
N ASP A 177 -17.27 4.62 -1.16
CA ASP A 177 -18.49 5.02 -1.87
C ASP A 177 -19.43 5.81 -0.94
N THR A 178 -19.59 5.39 0.31
CA THR A 178 -20.36 6.09 1.33
C THR A 178 -19.79 7.48 1.63
N ALA A 179 -18.48 7.57 1.85
CA ALA A 179 -17.81 8.85 2.09
C ALA A 179 -17.98 9.81 0.91
N ARG A 180 -17.93 9.29 -0.31
CA ARG A 180 -18.15 10.07 -1.52
C ARG A 180 -19.59 10.53 -1.69
N ALA A 181 -20.55 9.67 -1.35
CA ALA A 181 -21.99 10.00 -1.44
C ALA A 181 -22.42 11.06 -0.42
N GLN A 182 -21.76 11.09 0.75
CA GLN A 182 -22.02 12.06 1.82
C GLN A 182 -21.23 13.37 1.66
N ALA A 183 -20.36 13.44 0.68
CA ALA A 183 -19.49 14.60 0.45
C ALA A 183 -20.24 15.80 -0.13
N PRO A 184 -19.70 17.03 0.06
CA PRO A 184 -20.16 18.20 -0.66
C PRO A 184 -20.15 17.97 -2.18
N SER A 185 -21.07 18.64 -2.91
CA SER A 185 -21.10 18.50 -4.35
C SER A 185 -19.79 18.98 -4.99
N THR A 186 -19.43 18.40 -6.14
CA THR A 186 -18.26 18.84 -6.94
C THR A 186 -18.26 20.34 -7.19
N ALA A 187 -19.42 20.94 -7.48
CA ALA A 187 -19.56 22.37 -7.69
C ALA A 187 -19.26 23.19 -6.42
N GLN A 188 -19.67 22.68 -5.26
CA GLN A 188 -19.36 23.34 -3.98
C GLN A 188 -17.86 23.29 -3.67
N LEU A 189 -17.23 22.11 -3.77
CA LEU A 189 -15.80 21.97 -3.54
C LEU A 189 -14.96 22.83 -4.50
N ARG A 190 -15.35 22.91 -5.77
CA ARG A 190 -14.65 23.75 -6.73
C ARG A 190 -14.76 25.24 -6.39
N ARG A 191 -15.91 25.71 -5.87
CA ARG A 191 -16.08 27.08 -5.38
C ARG A 191 -15.22 27.35 -4.14
N GLU A 192 -15.24 26.43 -3.15
CA GLU A 192 -14.44 26.56 -1.92
C GLU A 192 -12.94 26.66 -2.19
N LEU A 193 -12.47 25.95 -3.22
CA LEU A 193 -11.06 25.92 -3.60
C LEU A 193 -10.70 26.99 -4.66
N GLY A 194 -11.64 27.80 -5.10
CA GLY A 194 -11.42 28.85 -6.09
C GLY A 194 -11.01 28.31 -7.48
N LEU A 195 -11.45 27.11 -7.83
CA LEU A 195 -11.02 26.42 -9.06
C LEU A 195 -11.85 26.79 -10.29
N GLY A 196 -13.06 27.36 -10.11
CA GLY A 196 -13.94 27.67 -11.24
C GLY A 196 -14.08 26.48 -12.22
N ASP A 197 -13.85 26.74 -13.51
CA ASP A 197 -13.86 25.71 -14.57
C ASP A 197 -12.46 25.21 -14.95
N ASP A 198 -11.43 25.50 -14.15
CA ASP A 198 -10.06 25.08 -14.44
C ASP A 198 -9.93 23.56 -14.36
N GLU A 199 -9.09 22.96 -15.22
CA GLU A 199 -8.77 21.54 -15.15
C GLU A 199 -7.89 21.26 -13.94
N VAL A 200 -8.12 20.13 -13.27
CA VAL A 200 -7.45 19.79 -12.01
C VAL A 200 -6.57 18.54 -12.16
N VAL A 201 -5.28 18.70 -11.93
CA VAL A 201 -4.34 17.60 -11.71
C VAL A 201 -4.14 17.46 -10.21
N MET A 202 -4.50 16.32 -9.65
CA MET A 202 -4.45 16.08 -8.21
C MET A 202 -3.35 15.11 -7.83
N THR A 203 -2.69 15.37 -6.72
CA THR A 203 -1.76 14.46 -6.04
C THR A 203 -2.16 14.36 -4.58
N VAL A 204 -2.27 13.12 -4.09
CA VAL A 204 -2.52 12.84 -2.67
C VAL A 204 -1.35 12.02 -2.14
N SER A 205 -0.52 12.64 -1.30
CA SER A 205 0.61 11.99 -0.65
C SER A 205 1.20 12.88 0.44
N ARG A 206 2.08 12.33 1.26
CA ARG A 206 2.99 13.17 2.06
C ARG A 206 3.80 14.07 1.12
N LEU A 207 3.90 15.37 1.39
CA LEU A 207 4.60 16.32 0.52
C LEU A 207 6.12 16.25 0.77
N THR A 208 6.73 15.19 0.28
CA THR A 208 8.16 14.90 0.44
C THR A 208 8.87 14.77 -0.89
N VAL A 209 10.21 14.95 -0.86
CA VAL A 209 11.07 14.73 -2.03
C VAL A 209 10.91 13.31 -2.57
N GLN A 210 10.82 12.31 -1.67
CA GLN A 210 10.68 10.90 -2.04
C GLN A 210 9.36 10.58 -2.75
N LYS A 211 8.32 11.40 -2.57
CA LYS A 211 7.05 11.30 -3.30
C LYS A 211 7.07 12.03 -4.64
N GLY A 212 8.25 12.51 -5.05
CA GLY A 212 8.44 13.16 -6.34
C GLY A 212 7.78 14.53 -6.47
N ILE A 213 7.50 15.21 -5.34
CA ILE A 213 6.87 16.53 -5.40
C ILE A 213 7.70 17.54 -6.20
N PRO A 214 9.04 17.60 -6.09
CA PRO A 214 9.82 18.48 -6.97
C PRO A 214 9.61 18.18 -8.46
N THR A 215 9.63 16.92 -8.86
CA THR A 215 9.36 16.47 -10.24
C THR A 215 7.95 16.90 -10.70
N LEU A 216 6.95 16.83 -9.79
CA LEU A 216 5.58 17.29 -10.09
C LEU A 216 5.52 18.79 -10.31
N LEU A 217 6.22 19.59 -9.50
CA LEU A 217 6.28 21.05 -9.64
C LEU A 217 6.92 21.46 -10.97
N ASP A 218 8.01 20.80 -11.36
CA ASP A 218 8.63 21.05 -12.66
C ASP A 218 7.71 20.64 -13.82
N ALA A 219 7.00 19.53 -13.70
CA ALA A 219 5.99 19.13 -14.68
C ALA A 219 4.82 20.11 -14.75
N ALA A 220 4.40 20.68 -13.60
CA ALA A 220 3.35 21.68 -13.54
C ALA A 220 3.73 22.96 -14.32
N ALA A 221 5.00 23.39 -14.27
CA ALA A 221 5.48 24.50 -15.07
C ALA A 221 5.34 24.21 -16.58
N ILE A 222 5.72 23.02 -17.03
CA ILE A 222 5.61 22.62 -18.45
C ILE A 222 4.14 22.53 -18.88
N VAL A 223 3.27 21.93 -18.06
CA VAL A 223 1.83 21.84 -18.37
C VAL A 223 1.19 23.21 -18.47
N ARG A 224 1.58 24.14 -17.58
CA ARG A 224 1.08 25.51 -17.57
C ARG A 224 1.36 26.26 -18.87
N GLU A 225 2.54 26.10 -19.45
CA GLU A 225 2.91 26.72 -20.73
C GLU A 225 1.95 26.29 -21.85
N ALA A 226 1.57 25.01 -21.87
CA ALA A 226 0.67 24.46 -22.90
C ALA A 226 -0.82 24.69 -22.57
N ARG A 227 -1.18 24.69 -21.26
CA ARG A 227 -2.56 24.83 -20.76
C ARG A 227 -2.62 25.71 -19.51
N PRO A 228 -2.73 27.04 -19.67
CA PRO A 228 -2.68 28.00 -18.55
C PRO A 228 -3.81 27.84 -17.51
N ARG A 229 -4.91 27.18 -17.87
CA ARG A 229 -6.07 26.93 -16.98
C ARG A 229 -6.01 25.62 -16.23
N VAL A 230 -4.86 24.95 -16.18
CA VAL A 230 -4.68 23.73 -15.37
C VAL A 230 -4.21 24.13 -13.98
N ARG A 231 -4.84 23.56 -12.93
CA ARG A 231 -4.45 23.71 -11.53
C ARG A 231 -3.91 22.40 -10.98
N PHE A 232 -2.80 22.47 -10.27
CA PHE A 232 -2.25 21.35 -9.54
C PHE A 232 -2.64 21.46 -8.07
N VAL A 233 -3.36 20.44 -7.56
CA VAL A 233 -3.83 20.39 -6.18
C VAL A 233 -3.06 19.31 -5.43
N LEU A 234 -2.27 19.74 -4.43
CA LEU A 234 -1.46 18.87 -3.58
C LEU A 234 -2.19 18.65 -2.25
N VAL A 235 -2.45 17.40 -1.92
CA VAL A 235 -3.14 16.99 -0.68
C VAL A 235 -2.24 16.10 0.15
N GLY A 236 -2.00 16.47 1.38
CA GLY A 236 -1.26 15.68 2.34
C GLY A 236 -0.38 16.50 3.28
N PRO A 237 0.12 15.86 4.35
CA PRO A 237 0.95 16.55 5.33
C PRO A 237 2.33 16.89 4.76
N ARG A 238 2.90 17.97 5.26
CA ARG A 238 4.26 18.45 4.99
C ARG A 238 5.05 18.65 6.30
N GLU A 239 4.45 19.32 7.26
CA GLU A 239 5.11 19.79 8.48
C GLU A 239 5.61 18.62 9.36
N SER A 240 4.91 17.49 9.34
CA SER A 240 5.27 16.29 10.10
C SER A 240 6.40 15.46 9.48
N GLU A 241 6.88 15.82 8.27
CA GLU A 241 7.79 14.98 7.48
C GLU A 241 9.29 15.29 7.73
N GLY A 242 9.57 16.26 8.60
CA GLY A 242 10.94 16.61 9.00
C GLY A 242 11.86 16.91 7.80
N PRO A 243 13.07 16.33 7.75
CA PRO A 243 14.06 16.66 6.71
C PRO A 243 13.69 16.14 5.31
N PHE A 244 12.63 15.36 5.18
CA PHE A 244 12.16 14.86 3.89
C PHE A 244 11.06 15.76 3.30
N ALA A 245 10.50 16.67 4.07
CA ALA A 245 9.49 17.63 3.63
C ALA A 245 10.02 18.49 2.48
N VAL A 246 9.16 18.76 1.52
CA VAL A 246 9.46 19.79 0.49
C VAL A 246 9.32 21.16 1.13
N ASP A 247 10.24 22.07 0.81
CA ASP A 247 10.20 23.44 1.30
C ASP A 247 8.93 24.15 0.82
N GLN A 248 8.25 24.85 1.74
CA GLN A 248 7.08 25.65 1.42
C GLN A 248 7.39 26.70 0.37
N ALA A 249 8.53 27.39 0.50
CA ALA A 249 8.98 28.37 -0.46
C ALA A 249 9.14 27.81 -1.89
N LEU A 250 9.45 26.51 -2.01
CA LEU A 250 9.47 25.84 -3.32
C LEU A 250 8.06 25.73 -3.90
N ILE A 251 7.06 25.35 -3.10
CA ILE A 251 5.68 25.23 -3.55
C ILE A 251 5.11 26.62 -3.92
N ASP A 252 5.37 27.62 -3.09
CA ASP A 252 4.85 28.98 -3.25
C ASP A 252 5.33 29.64 -4.56
N ARG A 253 6.50 29.26 -5.07
CA ARG A 253 6.99 29.76 -6.39
C ARG A 253 6.10 29.36 -7.56
N TYR A 254 5.26 28.36 -7.40
CA TYR A 254 4.35 27.86 -8.42
C TYR A 254 2.91 28.37 -8.23
N ALA A 255 2.66 29.20 -7.21
CA ALA A 255 1.35 29.82 -7.02
C ALA A 255 1.03 30.79 -8.18
N PRO A 256 -0.23 30.98 -8.56
CA PRO A 256 -1.43 30.30 -8.06
C PRO A 256 -1.77 28.98 -8.78
N HIS A 257 -0.88 28.43 -9.63
CA HIS A 257 -1.16 27.19 -10.37
C HIS A 257 -1.11 25.95 -9.51
N VAL A 258 -0.29 25.96 -8.46
CA VAL A 258 -0.15 24.88 -7.49
C VAL A 258 -0.79 25.34 -6.19
N ILE A 259 -1.72 24.54 -5.69
CA ILE A 259 -2.46 24.77 -4.46
C ILE A 259 -2.17 23.62 -3.51
N ALA A 260 -1.56 23.90 -2.36
CA ALA A 260 -1.33 22.92 -1.31
C ALA A 260 -2.41 23.02 -0.23
N LEU A 261 -3.18 21.96 -0.04
CA LEU A 261 -4.32 21.94 0.89
C LEU A 261 -3.94 21.39 2.28
N GLY A 262 -2.69 20.92 2.48
CA GLY A 262 -2.32 20.21 3.70
C GLY A 262 -2.99 18.84 3.82
N ALA A 263 -2.98 18.28 5.02
CA ALA A 263 -3.65 17.00 5.31
C ALA A 263 -5.18 17.18 5.27
N ARG A 264 -5.86 16.29 4.57
CA ARG A 264 -7.33 16.28 4.40
C ARG A 264 -7.89 14.90 4.69
N SER A 265 -9.08 14.84 5.27
CA SER A 265 -9.83 13.59 5.52
C SER A 265 -10.87 13.29 4.44
N ASP A 266 -11.22 14.27 3.61
CA ASP A 266 -12.24 14.19 2.56
C ASP A 266 -11.64 13.84 1.17
N VAL A 267 -10.56 13.05 1.15
CA VAL A 267 -9.88 12.62 -0.08
C VAL A 267 -10.85 12.00 -1.11
N PRO A 268 -11.84 11.15 -0.74
CA PRO A 268 -12.80 10.61 -1.70
C PRO A 268 -13.60 11.68 -2.44
N ALA A 269 -13.94 12.78 -1.75
CA ALA A 269 -14.63 13.93 -2.32
C ALA A 269 -13.72 14.73 -3.26
N LEU A 270 -12.51 15.04 -2.80
CA LEU A 270 -11.52 15.80 -3.56
C LEU A 270 -11.15 15.08 -4.87
N LEU A 271 -11.00 13.76 -4.86
CA LEU A 271 -10.76 13.00 -6.08
C LEU A 271 -11.89 13.15 -7.10
N GLY A 272 -13.10 13.46 -6.66
CA GLY A 272 -14.25 13.72 -7.54
C GLY A 272 -14.14 14.97 -8.39
N ILE A 273 -13.25 15.93 -8.06
CA ILE A 273 -12.99 17.13 -8.84
C ILE A 273 -11.78 17.03 -9.75
N ALA A 274 -11.00 15.95 -9.67
CA ALA A 274 -9.78 15.76 -10.44
C ALA A 274 -10.07 15.30 -11.88
N ASN A 275 -9.37 15.89 -12.85
CA ASN A 275 -9.34 15.43 -14.24
C ASN A 275 -8.26 14.38 -14.46
N VAL A 276 -7.12 14.48 -13.74
CA VAL A 276 -6.00 13.56 -13.76
C VAL A 276 -5.46 13.39 -12.35
N PHE A 277 -5.14 12.17 -11.97
CA PHE A 277 -4.40 11.88 -10.73
C PHE A 277 -2.94 11.63 -11.08
N ALA A 278 -2.02 12.43 -10.54
CA ALA A 278 -0.58 12.29 -10.74
C ALA A 278 0.09 11.74 -9.48
N PHE A 279 0.87 10.66 -9.63
CA PHE A 279 1.59 10.03 -8.51
C PHE A 279 3.06 9.77 -8.89
N PRO A 280 3.91 10.80 -8.84
CA PRO A 280 5.29 10.76 -9.32
C PRO A 280 6.28 10.17 -8.29
N THR A 281 5.86 9.22 -7.47
CA THR A 281 6.68 8.66 -6.39
C THR A 281 8.01 8.10 -6.88
N GLU A 282 9.06 8.34 -6.08
CA GLU A 282 10.40 7.74 -6.24
C GLU A 282 10.65 6.65 -5.18
N TYR A 283 9.65 6.41 -4.33
CA TYR A 283 9.71 5.46 -3.24
C TYR A 283 9.19 4.09 -3.66
N ARG A 284 9.84 3.02 -3.20
CA ARG A 284 9.36 1.64 -3.40
C ARG A 284 8.21 1.35 -2.46
N GLU A 285 7.02 1.40 -2.99
CA GLU A 285 5.78 1.10 -2.27
C GLU A 285 5.47 -0.41 -2.29
N GLY A 286 4.59 -0.84 -1.38
CA GLY A 286 3.83 -2.06 -1.61
C GLY A 286 2.81 -1.81 -2.72
N ILE A 287 1.53 -1.64 -2.36
CA ILE A 287 0.53 -1.04 -3.25
C ILE A 287 0.16 0.33 -2.67
N PRO A 288 0.37 1.45 -3.39
CA PRO A 288 -0.01 2.77 -2.92
C PRO A 288 -1.53 2.88 -2.80
N ARG A 289 -2.03 3.04 -1.56
CA ARG A 289 -3.49 3.13 -1.30
C ARG A 289 -4.16 4.25 -2.09
N VAL A 290 -3.48 5.37 -2.27
CA VAL A 290 -4.01 6.52 -3.01
C VAL A 290 -4.27 6.23 -4.49
N LEU A 291 -3.54 5.27 -5.10
CA LEU A 291 -3.83 4.80 -6.46
C LEU A 291 -5.13 4.01 -6.51
N LEU A 292 -5.45 3.24 -5.45
CA LEU A 292 -6.72 2.53 -5.33
C LEU A 292 -7.87 3.53 -5.15
N GLU A 293 -7.67 4.56 -4.32
CA GLU A 293 -8.65 5.62 -4.10
C GLU A 293 -8.92 6.42 -5.38
N ALA A 294 -7.86 6.82 -6.12
CA ALA A 294 -8.00 7.47 -7.42
C ALA A 294 -8.70 6.57 -8.46
N GLY A 295 -8.36 5.27 -8.44
CA GLY A 295 -9.00 4.26 -9.27
C GLY A 295 -10.49 4.13 -8.99
N LEU A 296 -10.91 4.05 -7.71
CA LEU A 296 -12.34 4.02 -7.31
C LEU A 296 -13.08 5.31 -7.67
N ALA A 297 -12.40 6.45 -7.58
CA ALA A 297 -12.97 7.72 -8.01
C ALA A 297 -13.18 7.80 -9.54
N GLY A 298 -12.61 6.88 -10.30
CA GLY A 298 -12.69 6.86 -11.76
C GLY A 298 -11.81 7.93 -12.43
N VAL A 299 -10.77 8.38 -11.72
CA VAL A 299 -9.83 9.37 -12.24
C VAL A 299 -8.72 8.64 -13.02
N PRO A 300 -8.39 9.06 -14.26
CA PRO A 300 -7.25 8.48 -14.97
C PRO A 300 -5.94 8.81 -14.26
N ILE A 301 -5.02 7.84 -14.23
CA ILE A 301 -3.84 7.89 -13.40
C ILE A 301 -2.58 8.07 -14.26
N VAL A 302 -1.70 9.00 -13.87
CA VAL A 302 -0.31 9.06 -14.32
C VAL A 302 0.57 8.76 -13.12
N ALA A 303 1.29 7.65 -13.14
CA ALA A 303 2.20 7.25 -12.06
C ALA A 303 3.60 6.97 -12.58
N THR A 304 4.57 6.98 -11.70
CA THR A 304 5.93 6.56 -12.04
C THR A 304 6.02 5.04 -12.13
N ARG A 305 6.91 4.55 -12.98
CA ARG A 305 7.24 3.12 -13.12
C ARG A 305 8.06 2.63 -11.93
N MET A 306 7.42 2.65 -10.76
CA MET A 306 7.98 2.17 -9.50
C MET A 306 7.23 0.92 -9.04
N PRO A 307 7.89 0.03 -8.24
CA PRO A 307 7.21 -1.12 -7.64
C PRO A 307 5.92 -0.71 -6.93
N GLY A 308 4.88 -1.51 -7.10
CA GLY A 308 3.54 -1.24 -6.59
C GLY A 308 2.68 -0.32 -7.47
N CYS A 309 3.27 0.61 -8.22
CA CYS A 309 2.51 1.44 -9.17
C CYS A 309 2.05 0.62 -10.38
N GLY A 310 2.94 -0.21 -10.95
CA GLY A 310 2.64 -1.06 -12.11
C GLY A 310 1.68 -2.21 -11.83
N ASP A 311 1.41 -2.52 -10.56
CA ASP A 311 0.39 -3.51 -10.18
C ASP A 311 -1.04 -2.92 -10.21
N VAL A 312 -1.16 -1.59 -10.13
CA VAL A 312 -2.44 -0.86 -10.18
C VAL A 312 -2.64 -0.18 -11.53
N VAL A 313 -1.58 0.43 -12.07
CA VAL A 313 -1.64 1.17 -13.34
C VAL A 313 -1.11 0.29 -14.47
N VAL A 314 -1.98 -0.02 -15.41
CA VAL A 314 -1.66 -0.75 -16.65
C VAL A 314 -1.56 0.25 -17.79
N GLU A 315 -0.38 0.33 -18.40
CA GLU A 315 -0.05 1.29 -19.45
C GLU A 315 -1.09 1.28 -20.58
N ASN A 316 -1.58 2.46 -20.96
CA ASN A 316 -2.60 2.68 -21.99
C ASN A 316 -3.96 1.99 -21.74
N CYS A 317 -4.13 1.32 -20.62
CA CYS A 317 -5.39 0.65 -20.25
C CYS A 317 -6.20 1.51 -19.27
N ASN A 318 -5.62 1.81 -18.10
CA ASN A 318 -6.26 2.60 -17.05
C ASN A 318 -5.44 3.81 -16.61
N GLY A 319 -4.31 4.08 -17.27
CA GLY A 319 -3.45 5.22 -17.00
C GLY A 319 -2.13 5.12 -17.76
N HIS A 320 -1.17 5.94 -17.35
CA HIS A 320 0.19 5.97 -17.90
C HIS A 320 1.24 5.74 -16.82
N LEU A 321 2.31 5.05 -17.20
CA LEU A 321 3.51 4.82 -16.37
C LEU A 321 4.71 5.55 -16.98
N VAL A 322 5.22 6.54 -16.28
CA VAL A 322 6.37 7.36 -16.71
C VAL A 322 7.65 7.00 -15.94
N PRO A 323 8.84 7.30 -16.45
CA PRO A 323 10.08 7.16 -15.68
C PRO A 323 10.04 8.06 -14.42
N PRO A 324 10.61 7.61 -13.28
CA PRO A 324 10.80 8.49 -12.13
C PRO A 324 11.81 9.60 -12.46
N ARG A 325 11.64 10.76 -11.83
CA ARG A 325 12.50 11.96 -12.02
C ARG A 325 12.50 12.51 -13.44
N ASP A 326 11.44 12.27 -14.19
CA ASP A 326 11.28 12.81 -15.55
C ASP A 326 10.05 13.73 -15.61
N PRO A 327 10.21 15.04 -15.34
CA PRO A 327 9.11 16.00 -15.38
C PRO A 327 8.53 16.17 -16.79
N ARG A 328 9.33 15.96 -17.84
CA ARG A 328 8.86 16.09 -19.25
C ARG A 328 7.94 14.92 -19.60
N ALA A 329 8.32 13.69 -19.26
CA ALA A 329 7.47 12.53 -19.47
C ALA A 329 6.17 12.62 -18.64
N LEU A 330 6.27 13.10 -17.39
CA LEU A 330 5.11 13.32 -16.53
C LEU A 330 4.15 14.37 -17.12
N ALA A 331 4.68 15.50 -17.56
CA ALA A 331 3.89 16.55 -18.20
C ALA A 331 3.25 16.08 -19.50
N ALA A 332 3.97 15.37 -20.35
CA ALA A 332 3.45 14.82 -21.60
C ALA A 332 2.28 13.87 -21.38
N ALA A 333 2.41 12.95 -20.40
CA ALA A 333 1.33 12.02 -20.04
C ALA A 333 0.10 12.73 -19.46
N ILE A 334 0.29 13.76 -18.63
CA ILE A 334 -0.81 14.59 -18.11
C ILE A 334 -1.51 15.32 -19.27
N LEU A 335 -0.76 15.97 -20.14
CA LEU A 335 -1.30 16.70 -21.30
C LEU A 335 -2.06 15.78 -22.25
N ASP A 336 -1.56 14.57 -22.49
CA ASP A 336 -2.25 13.59 -23.33
C ASP A 336 -3.64 13.23 -22.77
N LEU A 337 -3.77 12.99 -21.46
CA LEU A 337 -5.06 12.71 -20.82
C LEU A 337 -6.01 13.91 -20.86
N LEU A 338 -5.50 15.12 -20.65
CA LEU A 338 -6.29 16.34 -20.71
C LEU A 338 -6.74 16.67 -22.16
N GLN A 339 -5.95 16.30 -23.16
CA GLN A 339 -6.30 16.50 -24.58
C GLN A 339 -7.33 15.48 -25.09
N HIS A 340 -7.44 14.31 -24.44
CA HIS A 340 -8.30 13.20 -24.87
C HIS A 340 -9.29 12.79 -23.77
N PRO A 341 -10.25 13.67 -23.38
CA PRO A 341 -11.12 13.45 -22.21
C PRO A 341 -11.98 12.20 -22.31
N ALA A 342 -12.41 11.80 -23.53
CA ALA A 342 -13.16 10.56 -23.72
C ALA A 342 -12.33 9.32 -23.42
N ARG A 343 -11.05 9.28 -23.86
CA ARG A 343 -10.11 8.21 -23.53
C ARG A 343 -9.79 8.20 -22.03
N ALA A 344 -9.53 9.35 -21.46
CA ALA A 344 -9.28 9.53 -20.03
C ALA A 344 -10.43 8.99 -19.17
N LYS A 345 -11.67 9.31 -19.54
CA LYS A 345 -12.88 8.75 -18.88
C LYS A 345 -12.96 7.23 -18.99
N ASN A 346 -12.67 6.65 -20.15
CA ASN A 346 -12.65 5.19 -20.33
C ASN A 346 -11.55 4.53 -19.48
N MET A 347 -10.38 5.16 -19.37
CA MET A 347 -9.31 4.70 -18.46
C MET A 347 -9.76 4.71 -17.01
N GLY A 348 -10.44 5.78 -16.57
CA GLY A 348 -11.02 5.87 -15.24
C GLY A 348 -12.03 4.74 -14.96
N GLN A 349 -12.91 4.42 -15.90
CA GLN A 349 -13.86 3.31 -15.75
C GLN A 349 -13.17 1.95 -15.61
N ARG A 350 -12.10 1.73 -16.35
CA ARG A 350 -11.28 0.50 -16.23
C ARG A 350 -10.56 0.45 -14.88
N SER A 351 -10.13 1.60 -14.33
CA SER A 351 -9.57 1.67 -12.98
C SER A 351 -10.59 1.25 -11.92
N ILE A 352 -11.84 1.74 -11.99
CA ILE A 352 -12.92 1.32 -11.08
C ILE A 352 -13.09 -0.20 -11.12
N ALA A 353 -13.22 -0.77 -12.32
CA ALA A 353 -13.43 -2.19 -12.48
C ALA A 353 -12.26 -3.03 -11.93
N LEU A 354 -11.01 -2.59 -12.18
CA LEU A 354 -9.82 -3.24 -11.67
C LEU A 354 -9.77 -3.23 -10.15
N VAL A 355 -9.98 -2.05 -9.53
CA VAL A 355 -9.86 -1.91 -8.07
C VAL A 355 -10.94 -2.72 -7.36
N ARG A 356 -12.19 -2.66 -7.81
CA ARG A 356 -13.29 -3.45 -7.23
C ARG A 356 -13.05 -4.96 -7.36
N ARG A 357 -12.50 -5.42 -8.48
CA ARG A 357 -12.26 -6.85 -8.71
C ARG A 357 -11.07 -7.40 -7.93
N GLU A 358 -9.96 -6.64 -7.85
CA GLU A 358 -8.68 -7.18 -7.35
C GLU A 358 -8.30 -6.68 -5.97
N PHE A 359 -8.73 -5.46 -5.59
CA PHE A 359 -8.26 -4.75 -4.41
C PHE A 359 -9.35 -4.42 -3.40
N ASP A 360 -10.61 -4.81 -3.67
CA ASP A 360 -11.67 -4.73 -2.66
C ASP A 360 -11.24 -5.47 -1.39
N LEU A 361 -11.49 -4.85 -0.24
CA LEU A 361 -11.13 -5.40 1.07
C LEU A 361 -11.67 -6.81 1.28
N ASN A 362 -12.88 -7.09 0.78
CA ASN A 362 -13.50 -8.40 0.88
C ASN A 362 -12.73 -9.43 0.04
N VAL A 363 -12.40 -9.10 -1.21
CA VAL A 363 -11.61 -9.97 -2.09
C VAL A 363 -10.23 -10.28 -1.49
N VAL A 364 -9.57 -9.26 -0.95
CA VAL A 364 -8.26 -9.42 -0.31
C VAL A 364 -8.36 -10.27 0.96
N ALA A 365 -9.37 -10.02 1.81
CA ALA A 365 -9.58 -10.79 3.03
C ALA A 365 -9.91 -12.26 2.75
N ASP A 366 -10.63 -12.58 1.65
CA ASP A 366 -10.86 -13.96 1.21
C ASP A 366 -9.55 -14.67 0.85
N ARG A 367 -8.68 -14.00 0.09
CA ARG A 367 -7.36 -14.54 -0.29
C ARG A 367 -6.49 -14.85 0.96
N TYR A 368 -6.49 -13.97 1.96
CA TYR A 368 -5.79 -14.22 3.23
C TYR A 368 -6.45 -15.34 4.05
N ALA A 369 -7.78 -15.36 4.13
CA ALA A 369 -8.53 -16.39 4.84
C ALA A 369 -8.23 -17.78 4.26
N ASP A 370 -8.20 -17.92 2.95
CA ASP A 370 -7.88 -19.18 2.27
C ASP A 370 -6.42 -19.57 2.51
N LEU A 371 -5.48 -18.63 2.46
CA LEU A 371 -4.09 -18.88 2.82
C LEU A 371 -3.96 -19.43 4.26
N TYR A 372 -4.62 -18.78 5.23
CA TYR A 372 -4.57 -19.23 6.63
C TYR A 372 -5.17 -20.61 6.80
N ARG A 373 -6.34 -20.91 6.22
CA ARG A 373 -6.97 -22.25 6.28
C ARG A 373 -6.04 -23.32 5.71
N ARG A 374 -5.43 -23.07 4.56
CA ARG A 374 -4.47 -23.99 3.93
C ARG A 374 -3.28 -24.25 4.85
N LEU A 375 -2.64 -23.21 5.40
CA LEU A 375 -1.48 -23.37 6.28
C LEU A 375 -1.79 -24.11 7.58
N ILE A 376 -2.95 -23.87 8.19
CA ILE A 376 -3.37 -24.56 9.41
C ILE A 376 -3.66 -26.04 9.13
N LEU A 377 -4.26 -26.36 7.98
CA LEU A 377 -4.54 -27.73 7.57
C LEU A 377 -3.25 -28.50 7.21
N THR A 378 -2.30 -27.86 6.52
CA THR A 378 -1.04 -28.48 6.11
C THR A 378 -0.03 -28.55 7.25
N GLY A 379 -0.06 -27.62 8.21
CA GLY A 379 0.76 -27.66 9.43
C GLY A 379 0.45 -28.89 10.29
N ARG A 380 -0.69 -29.55 10.03
CA ARG A 380 -1.07 -30.86 10.60
C ARG A 380 -0.63 -32.03 9.74
N ARG A 381 -0.13 -31.80 8.52
CA ARG A 381 0.42 -32.80 7.59
C ARG A 381 1.68 -32.19 6.96
N SER A 382 2.84 -32.74 7.27
CA SER A 382 4.09 -32.31 6.63
C SER A 382 4.12 -32.78 5.18
N GLU A 383 3.70 -31.93 4.21
CA GLU A 383 3.87 -32.24 2.79
C GLU A 383 4.04 -30.96 1.98
N ASP A 384 5.04 -30.99 1.12
CA ASP A 384 5.46 -30.17 -0.03
C ASP A 384 5.02 -28.70 -0.12
N PRO A 385 5.92 -27.74 0.19
CA PRO A 385 5.70 -26.30 0.00
C PRO A 385 5.44 -25.87 -1.46
N ALA A 386 5.81 -26.67 -2.44
CA ALA A 386 5.66 -26.39 -3.87
C ALA A 386 4.21 -26.46 -4.35
N ALA A 387 3.36 -27.25 -3.72
CA ALA A 387 1.94 -27.40 -4.08
C ALA A 387 1.15 -26.10 -3.78
N LEU A 388 1.44 -25.43 -2.66
CA LEU A 388 0.78 -24.17 -2.30
C LEU A 388 1.04 -23.02 -3.30
N SER A 389 2.21 -23.04 -3.95
CA SER A 389 2.62 -21.98 -4.88
C SER A 389 1.98 -22.13 -6.26
N ARG A 390 1.63 -23.36 -6.68
CA ARG A 390 1.07 -23.62 -8.02
C ARG A 390 -0.39 -23.23 -8.12
N ASP A 391 -1.21 -23.53 -7.13
CA ASP A 391 -2.66 -23.28 -7.15
C ASP A 391 -3.02 -21.77 -7.17
N ILE A 392 -2.15 -20.92 -6.59
CA ILE A 392 -2.36 -19.46 -6.56
C ILE A 392 -1.99 -18.79 -7.90
N HIS A 393 -1.13 -19.45 -8.71
CA HIS A 393 -0.75 -18.98 -10.04
C HIS A 393 -1.73 -19.42 -11.15
N GLU A 394 -2.43 -20.54 -10.98
CA GLU A 394 -3.40 -21.03 -11.99
C GLU A 394 -4.66 -20.15 -12.04
N ASP A 395 -5.15 -19.66 -10.93
CA ASP A 395 -6.32 -18.74 -10.89
C ASP A 395 -6.11 -17.44 -11.68
N ARG A 396 -4.86 -16.97 -11.84
CA ARG A 396 -4.56 -15.80 -12.68
C ARG A 396 -4.49 -16.09 -14.17
N ARG A 397 -4.19 -17.31 -14.59
CA ARG A 397 -4.19 -17.66 -16.04
C ARG A 397 -5.58 -17.69 -16.61
N VAL A 398 -6.57 -18.10 -15.85
CA VAL A 398 -7.98 -18.14 -16.28
C VAL A 398 -8.53 -16.72 -16.47
N SER A 399 -8.11 -15.73 -15.66
CA SER A 399 -8.57 -14.33 -15.79
C SER A 399 -7.89 -13.53 -16.90
N GLN A 400 -6.73 -13.97 -17.43
CA GLN A 400 -6.03 -13.29 -18.53
C GLN A 400 -6.44 -13.77 -19.93
N HIS A 401 -7.11 -14.91 -20.04
CA HIS A 401 -7.51 -15.50 -21.35
C HIS A 401 -8.98 -15.28 -21.71
N GLY A 402 -9.78 -14.64 -20.84
CA GLY A 402 -11.19 -14.32 -21.08
C GLY A 402 -11.48 -13.07 -21.96
N GLY A 403 -10.47 -12.47 -22.55
CA GLY A 403 -10.55 -11.20 -23.29
C GLY A 403 -10.16 -11.24 -24.76
N LYS A 404 -10.35 -12.36 -25.45
CA LYS A 404 -10.29 -12.40 -26.91
C LYS A 404 -11.59 -12.98 -27.46
N SER A 405 -12.46 -12.14 -27.93
CA SER A 405 -13.47 -12.40 -28.93
C SER A 405 -13.93 -11.10 -29.56
N PRO A 406 -14.38 -11.13 -30.80
CA PRO A 406 -13.85 -10.41 -31.99
C PRO A 406 -14.30 -8.98 -32.06
#